data_8632e506f281fa0914d89ff337e41235
#
_entry.id   8632e506f281fa0914d89ff337e41235
#
_cell.length_a   1.000
_cell.length_b   1.000
_cell.length_c   1.000
_cell.angle_alpha   90.00
_cell.angle_beta   90.00
_cell.angle_gamma   90.00
#
_symmetry.space_group_name_H-M   'P 1'
#
loop_
_entity.id
_entity.type
_entity.pdbx_description
1 polymer ?
#
loop_
_entity_poly.entity_id
_entity_poly.type
_entity_poly.pdbx_seq_one_letter_code
_entity_poly.pdbx_strand_id
1 'polypeptide(L)'
;MSFIKNKLTSFWNIFVFVCIFVFLFIVWQNFAKADIVKKTSIEKTNSISEFVDKKIEIIFNEALVLSQNDYKQNFDLKSDYSLQKYISDDLVLENIRYVPADLSQIDSEHIVNRAGRPYLRLSAQIAFETMAEDFYLATNKQFYLMSAYRSYNDQATLFEWGCSLSRCAKLGASEHQLWLAVDIHLATKNWYNLLWGEYLKWLNENAHKYWFINTYRKGVKIDGKMKEVWHWRYVWKYLATELFEKDLSFAEYYLSLSN
;
A
#
# COMPACT_ATOMS: atom_id res chain seq x y z
N MET A 1 -67.59 -60.70 3.08
CA MET A 1 -66.31 -60.40 2.35
C MET A 1 -65.92 -58.90 2.34
N SER A 2 -66.84 -58.00 2.63
CA SER A 2 -66.59 -56.50 2.60
C SER A 2 -65.79 -56.00 3.84
N PHE A 3 -65.97 -56.59 5.02
CA PHE A 3 -65.37 -56.09 6.26
C PHE A 3 -63.86 -56.33 6.39
N ILE A 4 -63.35 -57.37 5.71
CA ILE A 4 -61.91 -57.72 5.74
C ILE A 4 -61.09 -56.79 4.80
N LYS A 5 -61.69 -56.37 3.67
CA LYS A 5 -61.05 -55.41 2.72
C LYS A 5 -60.80 -54.05 3.33
N ASN A 6 -61.78 -53.51 4.09
CA ASN A 6 -61.61 -52.19 4.71
C ASN A 6 -60.57 -52.15 5.86
N LYS A 7 -60.34 -53.26 6.59
CA LYS A 7 -59.31 -53.32 7.61
C LYS A 7 -57.89 -53.41 7.00
N LEU A 8 -57.75 -54.12 5.88
CA LEU A 8 -56.44 -54.22 5.20
C LEU A 8 -56.03 -52.88 4.57
N THR A 9 -56.94 -52.14 3.93
CA THR A 9 -56.64 -50.83 3.37
C THR A 9 -56.31 -49.80 4.45
N SER A 10 -56.96 -49.85 5.60
CA SER A 10 -56.64 -48.98 6.75
C SER A 10 -55.23 -49.29 7.34
N PHE A 11 -54.85 -50.56 7.41
CA PHE A 11 -53.52 -50.98 7.89
C PHE A 11 -52.41 -50.58 6.91
N TRP A 12 -52.61 -50.69 5.59
CA TRP A 12 -51.69 -50.23 4.58
C TRP A 12 -51.48 -48.70 4.63
N ASN A 13 -52.59 -47.95 4.78
CA ASN A 13 -52.48 -46.50 4.89
C ASN A 13 -51.65 -46.05 6.12
N ILE A 14 -51.90 -46.71 7.30
CA ILE A 14 -51.13 -46.41 8.50
C ILE A 14 -49.65 -46.80 8.33
N PHE A 15 -49.38 -47.94 7.69
CA PHE A 15 -47.99 -48.39 7.43
C PHE A 15 -47.27 -47.44 6.53
N VAL A 16 -47.89 -46.98 5.45
CA VAL A 16 -47.32 -46.00 4.51
C VAL A 16 -47.06 -44.66 5.21
N PHE A 17 -48.01 -44.19 6.04
CA PHE A 17 -47.82 -42.97 6.87
C PHE A 17 -46.64 -43.10 7.81
N VAL A 18 -46.50 -44.21 8.51
CA VAL A 18 -45.36 -44.45 9.40
C VAL A 18 -44.04 -44.48 8.65
N CYS A 19 -43.99 -45.13 7.51
CA CYS A 19 -42.80 -45.18 6.67
C CYS A 19 -42.38 -43.77 6.14
N ILE A 20 -43.36 -42.96 5.72
CA ILE A 20 -43.11 -41.58 5.32
C ILE A 20 -42.59 -40.73 6.50
N PHE A 21 -43.21 -40.91 7.70
CA PHE A 21 -42.78 -40.17 8.90
C PHE A 21 -41.35 -40.54 9.30
N VAL A 22 -41.02 -41.84 9.30
CA VAL A 22 -39.67 -42.32 9.60
C VAL A 22 -38.66 -41.79 8.56
N PHE A 23 -39.01 -41.81 7.27
CA PHE A 23 -38.16 -41.26 6.23
C PHE A 23 -37.92 -39.76 6.39
N LEU A 24 -38.98 -38.98 6.63
CA LEU A 24 -38.87 -37.54 6.88
C LEU A 24 -38.04 -37.23 8.13
N PHE A 25 -38.20 -38.05 9.20
CA PHE A 25 -37.41 -37.89 10.41
C PHE A 25 -35.92 -38.17 10.18
N ILE A 26 -35.58 -39.21 9.41
CA ILE A 26 -34.19 -39.50 9.02
C ILE A 26 -33.60 -38.38 8.18
N VAL A 27 -34.36 -37.86 7.21
CA VAL A 27 -33.97 -36.74 6.39
C VAL A 27 -33.71 -35.48 7.24
N TRP A 28 -34.63 -35.19 8.17
CA TRP A 28 -34.49 -34.06 9.08
C TRP A 28 -33.26 -34.20 10.00
N GLN A 29 -32.99 -35.40 10.57
CA GLN A 29 -31.80 -35.65 11.37
C GLN A 29 -30.51 -35.45 10.57
N ASN A 30 -30.49 -35.88 9.33
CA ASN A 30 -29.30 -35.67 8.45
C ASN A 30 -29.08 -34.19 8.12
N PHE A 31 -30.12 -33.41 7.88
CA PHE A 31 -30.02 -31.97 7.70
C PHE A 31 -29.53 -31.30 8.97
N ALA A 32 -30.09 -31.62 10.14
CA ALA A 32 -29.64 -31.07 11.42
C ALA A 32 -28.16 -31.37 11.72
N LYS A 33 -27.70 -32.61 11.44
CA LYS A 33 -26.29 -32.96 11.55
C LYS A 33 -25.40 -32.17 10.58
N ALA A 34 -25.83 -31.96 9.32
CA ALA A 34 -25.08 -31.19 8.34
C ALA A 34 -24.93 -29.74 8.79
N ASP A 35 -26.00 -29.13 9.32
CA ASP A 35 -25.95 -27.75 9.82
C ASP A 35 -25.03 -27.59 11.04
N ILE A 36 -25.03 -28.56 11.97
CA ILE A 36 -24.10 -28.57 13.11
C ILE A 36 -22.65 -28.67 12.63
N VAL A 37 -22.34 -29.56 11.72
CA VAL A 37 -20.99 -29.74 11.17
C VAL A 37 -20.54 -28.47 10.45
N LYS A 38 -21.42 -27.83 9.67
CA LYS A 38 -21.15 -26.56 8.98
C LYS A 38 -20.89 -25.43 9.97
N LYS A 39 -21.72 -25.30 11.02
CA LYS A 39 -21.53 -24.28 12.06
C LYS A 39 -20.22 -24.47 12.83
N THR A 40 -19.90 -25.71 13.22
CA THR A 40 -18.64 -26.02 13.93
C THR A 40 -17.43 -25.76 13.05
N SER A 41 -17.49 -26.04 11.74
CA SER A 41 -16.39 -25.74 10.81
C SER A 41 -16.18 -24.23 10.63
N ILE A 42 -17.26 -23.44 10.55
CA ILE A 42 -17.18 -21.97 10.49
C ILE A 42 -16.59 -21.39 11.77
N GLU A 43 -17.05 -21.83 12.95
CA GLU A 43 -16.51 -21.37 14.23
C GLU A 43 -15.02 -21.72 14.37
N LYS A 44 -14.61 -22.91 13.96
CA LYS A 44 -13.20 -23.31 13.95
C LYS A 44 -12.36 -22.48 12.96
N THR A 45 -12.89 -22.18 11.78
CA THR A 45 -12.21 -21.32 10.80
C THR A 45 -12.06 -19.90 11.34
N ASN A 46 -13.08 -19.33 11.94
CA ASN A 46 -13.03 -18.01 12.55
C ASN A 46 -12.02 -17.93 13.70
N SER A 47 -11.97 -18.95 14.57
CA SER A 47 -10.99 -19.00 15.66
C SER A 47 -9.56 -19.16 15.17
N ILE A 48 -9.34 -19.88 14.07
CA ILE A 48 -8.02 -19.99 13.42
C ILE A 48 -7.63 -18.66 12.79
N SER A 49 -8.55 -17.99 12.08
CA SER A 49 -8.32 -16.67 11.49
C SER A 49 -7.92 -15.66 12.57
N GLU A 50 -8.69 -15.55 13.65
CA GLU A 50 -8.41 -14.66 14.77
C GLU A 50 -7.05 -14.96 15.44
N PHE A 51 -6.71 -16.25 15.60
CA PHE A 51 -5.40 -16.66 16.12
C PHE A 51 -4.25 -16.28 15.17
N VAL A 52 -4.44 -16.47 13.86
CA VAL A 52 -3.45 -16.10 12.83
C VAL A 52 -3.26 -14.60 12.80
N ASP A 53 -4.34 -13.81 12.79
CA ASP A 53 -4.30 -12.36 12.79
C ASP A 53 -3.57 -11.81 14.01
N LYS A 54 -3.89 -12.34 15.21
CA LYS A 54 -3.19 -11.97 16.44
C LYS A 54 -1.70 -12.34 16.42
N LYS A 55 -1.35 -13.48 15.85
CA LYS A 55 0.05 -13.90 15.71
C LYS A 55 0.81 -13.06 14.71
N ILE A 56 0.16 -12.68 13.59
CA ILE A 56 0.70 -11.74 12.62
C ILE A 56 0.95 -10.38 13.27
N GLU A 57 0.00 -9.88 14.06
CA GLU A 57 0.14 -8.61 14.78
C GLU A 57 1.33 -8.65 15.78
N ILE A 58 1.50 -9.74 16.51
CA ILE A 58 2.64 -9.91 17.43
C ILE A 58 3.96 -9.91 16.65
N ILE A 59 4.05 -10.68 15.57
CA ILE A 59 5.27 -10.75 14.73
C ILE A 59 5.56 -9.37 14.12
N PHE A 60 4.53 -8.68 13.66
CA PHE A 60 4.66 -7.34 13.10
C PHE A 60 5.16 -6.33 14.15
N ASN A 61 4.64 -6.38 15.39
CA ASN A 61 5.06 -5.52 16.48
C ASN A 61 6.50 -5.82 16.93
N GLU A 62 6.88 -7.11 17.03
CA GLU A 62 8.26 -7.50 17.33
C GLU A 62 9.24 -7.06 16.22
N ALA A 63 8.88 -7.27 14.95
CA ALA A 63 9.65 -6.78 13.82
C ALA A 63 9.75 -5.25 13.82
N LEU A 64 8.69 -4.56 14.25
CA LEU A 64 8.66 -3.11 14.38
C LEU A 64 9.64 -2.62 15.46
N VAL A 65 9.66 -3.25 16.64
CA VAL A 65 10.58 -2.91 17.74
C VAL A 65 12.03 -3.19 17.33
N LEU A 66 12.29 -4.32 16.66
CA LEU A 66 13.61 -4.63 16.12
C LEU A 66 14.03 -3.60 15.06
N SER A 67 13.11 -3.21 14.19
CA SER A 67 13.37 -2.19 13.15
C SER A 67 13.62 -0.78 13.75
N GLN A 68 13.04 -0.47 14.92
CA GLN A 68 13.29 0.79 15.63
C GLN A 68 14.72 0.86 16.19
N ASN A 69 15.19 -0.24 16.75
CA ASN A 69 16.55 -0.31 17.27
C ASN A 69 17.57 -0.33 16.13
N ASP A 70 17.25 -1.04 15.05
CA ASP A 70 18.06 -1.11 13.83
C ASP A 70 18.14 0.25 13.12
N TYR A 71 17.02 1.00 13.07
CA TYR A 71 16.99 2.36 12.53
C TYR A 71 17.95 3.30 13.26
N LYS A 72 17.96 3.30 14.61
CA LYS A 72 18.84 4.16 15.39
C LYS A 72 20.32 3.80 15.20
N GLN A 73 20.62 2.53 14.93
CA GLN A 73 21.98 2.05 14.69
C GLN A 73 22.41 2.24 13.22
N ASN A 74 21.48 2.14 12.27
CA ASN A 74 21.75 2.10 10.83
C ASN A 74 21.13 3.30 10.06
N PHE A 75 20.85 4.43 10.76
CA PHE A 75 20.37 5.64 10.11
C PHE A 75 21.44 6.19 9.17
N ASP A 76 21.18 6.13 7.87
CA ASP A 76 22.16 6.44 6.84
C ASP A 76 21.54 7.35 5.78
N LEU A 77 21.98 8.61 5.75
CA LEU A 77 21.57 9.60 4.76
C LEU A 77 22.53 9.68 3.56
N LYS A 78 23.59 8.87 3.52
CA LYS A 78 24.67 9.02 2.56
C LYS A 78 24.77 7.91 1.52
N SER A 79 24.68 6.65 1.93
CA SER A 79 24.88 5.51 1.02
C SER A 79 23.78 5.39 -0.02
N ASP A 80 24.14 5.10 -1.25
CA ASP A 80 23.20 4.95 -2.36
C ASP A 80 22.16 3.84 -2.16
N TYR A 81 22.52 2.80 -1.37
CA TYR A 81 21.60 1.71 -1.03
C TYR A 81 20.64 2.02 0.12
N SER A 82 20.83 3.15 0.82
CA SER A 82 19.96 3.52 1.94
C SER A 82 18.58 3.99 1.46
N LEU A 83 17.53 3.57 2.18
CA LEU A 83 16.16 4.04 1.95
C LEU A 83 15.97 5.51 2.38
N GLN A 84 16.85 6.00 3.28
CA GLN A 84 16.84 7.36 3.80
C GLN A 84 17.83 8.28 3.09
N LYS A 85 18.56 7.80 2.06
CA LYS A 85 19.56 8.63 1.39
C LYS A 85 19.00 10.02 1.07
N TYR A 86 19.65 11.06 1.59
CA TYR A 86 19.38 12.43 1.14
C TYR A 86 20.13 12.69 -0.16
N ILE A 87 19.42 13.25 -1.13
CA ILE A 87 19.96 13.59 -2.45
C ILE A 87 19.51 15.01 -2.83
N SER A 88 20.40 15.78 -3.41
CA SER A 88 20.14 17.13 -3.88
C SER A 88 21.08 17.47 -5.03
N ASP A 89 20.93 18.65 -5.65
CA ASP A 89 21.82 19.09 -6.74
C ASP A 89 23.29 19.18 -6.33
N ASP A 90 23.58 19.26 -5.03
CA ASP A 90 24.95 19.31 -4.51
C ASP A 90 25.40 17.99 -3.86
N LEU A 91 24.47 17.05 -3.67
CA LEU A 91 24.69 15.73 -3.07
C LEU A 91 24.12 14.66 -4.00
N VAL A 92 24.88 14.30 -5.01
CA VAL A 92 24.48 13.32 -6.02
C VAL A 92 24.75 11.87 -5.58
N LEU A 93 24.27 10.90 -6.34
CA LEU A 93 24.64 9.49 -6.19
C LEU A 93 26.14 9.31 -6.36
N GLU A 94 26.77 8.52 -5.49
CA GLU A 94 28.18 8.10 -5.62
C GLU A 94 28.35 7.23 -6.87
N ASN A 95 27.43 6.29 -7.07
CA ASN A 95 27.34 5.51 -8.29
C ASN A 95 26.17 6.03 -9.15
N ILE A 96 26.45 6.86 -10.14
CA ILE A 96 25.42 7.39 -11.06
C ILE A 96 24.66 6.31 -11.87
N ARG A 97 25.15 5.07 -11.85
CA ARG A 97 24.50 3.91 -12.47
C ARG A 97 23.91 2.95 -11.45
N TYR A 98 23.75 3.41 -10.22
CA TYR A 98 23.17 2.59 -9.14
C TYR A 98 21.82 2.02 -9.56
N VAL A 99 21.68 0.72 -9.33
CA VAL A 99 20.43 -0.03 -9.47
C VAL A 99 20.28 -0.91 -8.23
N PRO A 100 19.24 -0.73 -7.41
CA PRO A 100 19.01 -1.57 -6.26
C PRO A 100 18.68 -3.02 -6.66
N ALA A 101 19.02 -3.98 -5.78
CA ALA A 101 18.76 -5.39 -6.01
C ALA A 101 17.31 -5.82 -5.68
N ASP A 102 16.60 -4.99 -4.92
CA ASP A 102 15.25 -5.24 -4.37
C ASP A 102 14.14 -4.56 -5.18
N LEU A 103 14.25 -4.55 -6.50
CA LEU A 103 13.25 -3.93 -7.36
C LEU A 103 11.99 -4.76 -7.47
N SER A 104 10.85 -4.10 -7.38
CA SER A 104 9.53 -4.68 -7.53
C SER A 104 8.63 -3.82 -8.42
N GLN A 105 7.82 -4.47 -9.22
CA GLN A 105 6.85 -3.81 -10.09
C GLN A 105 5.64 -3.37 -9.27
N ILE A 106 5.16 -2.17 -9.52
CA ILE A 106 3.91 -1.66 -8.97
C ILE A 106 2.76 -2.32 -9.75
N ASP A 107 1.91 -3.07 -9.02
CA ASP A 107 0.77 -3.79 -9.59
C ASP A 107 -0.40 -3.78 -8.60
N SER A 108 -1.29 -2.81 -8.71
CA SER A 108 -2.46 -2.63 -7.84
C SER A 108 -3.66 -2.15 -8.66
N GLU A 109 -4.83 -2.71 -8.38
CA GLU A 109 -6.09 -2.27 -8.97
C GLU A 109 -6.49 -0.84 -8.59
N HIS A 110 -5.89 -0.28 -7.54
CA HIS A 110 -6.13 1.09 -7.07
C HIS A 110 -5.17 2.12 -7.70
N ILE A 111 -4.31 1.67 -8.63
CA ILE A 111 -3.34 2.50 -9.33
C ILE A 111 -3.53 2.37 -10.84
N VAL A 112 -3.81 3.50 -11.50
CA VAL A 112 -3.79 3.59 -12.96
C VAL A 112 -2.36 3.90 -13.39
N ASN A 113 -1.65 2.89 -13.91
CA ASN A 113 -0.28 3.06 -14.34
C ASN A 113 -0.18 3.80 -15.68
N ARG A 114 0.54 4.93 -15.70
CA ARG A 114 0.91 5.73 -16.87
C ARG A 114 2.43 5.88 -16.99
N ALA A 115 3.18 5.39 -15.99
CA ALA A 115 4.64 5.42 -16.00
C ALA A 115 5.21 4.39 -16.98
N GLY A 116 6.25 4.76 -17.72
CA GLY A 116 6.94 3.83 -18.61
C GLY A 116 7.69 2.72 -17.88
N ARG A 117 8.09 2.97 -16.63
CA ARG A 117 8.83 2.04 -15.75
C ARG A 117 8.25 2.08 -14.34
N PRO A 118 7.16 1.34 -14.08
CA PRO A 118 6.44 1.35 -12.81
C PRO A 118 7.13 0.45 -11.77
N TYR A 119 8.38 0.74 -11.44
CA TYR A 119 9.16 -0.03 -10.49
C TYR A 119 9.62 0.85 -9.33
N LEU A 120 9.60 0.29 -8.13
CA LEU A 120 10.17 0.84 -6.91
C LEU A 120 11.02 -0.23 -6.21
N ARG A 121 11.76 0.16 -5.19
CA ARG A 121 12.31 -0.79 -4.22
C ARG A 121 11.17 -1.47 -3.49
N LEU A 122 11.32 -2.75 -3.16
CA LEU A 122 10.25 -3.61 -2.63
C LEU A 122 9.48 -2.97 -1.47
N SER A 123 10.17 -2.42 -0.48
CA SER A 123 9.50 -1.78 0.67
C SER A 123 8.71 -0.53 0.28
N ALA A 124 9.21 0.27 -0.67
CA ALA A 124 8.51 1.43 -1.19
C ALA A 124 7.30 1.04 -2.05
N GLN A 125 7.41 -0.04 -2.83
CA GLN A 125 6.32 -0.57 -3.65
C GLN A 125 5.15 -1.04 -2.77
N ILE A 126 5.42 -1.88 -1.74
CA ILE A 126 4.39 -2.36 -0.80
C ILE A 126 3.71 -1.18 -0.10
N ALA A 127 4.49 -0.23 0.41
CA ALA A 127 3.95 0.95 1.09
C ALA A 127 3.10 1.84 0.16
N PHE A 128 3.50 1.98 -1.10
CA PHE A 128 2.76 2.76 -2.09
C PHE A 128 1.43 2.11 -2.47
N GLU A 129 1.41 0.81 -2.66
CA GLU A 129 0.17 0.07 -2.97
C GLU A 129 -0.80 0.09 -1.79
N THR A 130 -0.31 -0.07 -0.55
CA THR A 130 -1.13 0.06 0.66
C THR A 130 -1.70 1.48 0.78
N MET A 131 -0.90 2.51 0.51
CA MET A 131 -1.36 3.90 0.48
C MET A 131 -2.46 4.12 -0.58
N ALA A 132 -2.32 3.50 -1.74
CA ALA A 132 -3.30 3.62 -2.84
C ALA A 132 -4.62 2.92 -2.50
N GLU A 133 -4.57 1.76 -1.83
CA GLU A 133 -5.76 1.05 -1.35
C GLU A 133 -6.52 1.89 -0.32
N ASP A 134 -5.85 2.39 0.72
CA ASP A 134 -6.49 3.20 1.76
C ASP A 134 -7.01 4.54 1.21
N PHE A 135 -6.29 5.13 0.26
CA PHE A 135 -6.78 6.30 -0.46
C PHE A 135 -8.07 6.00 -1.23
N TYR A 136 -8.12 4.85 -1.92
CA TYR A 136 -9.31 4.43 -2.64
C TYR A 136 -10.49 4.17 -1.70
N LEU A 137 -10.27 3.49 -0.57
CA LEU A 137 -11.30 3.25 0.44
C LEU A 137 -11.84 4.57 1.03
N ALA A 138 -10.98 5.56 1.23
CA ALA A 138 -11.37 6.84 1.79
C ALA A 138 -12.08 7.78 0.79
N THR A 139 -11.75 7.68 -0.51
CA THR A 139 -12.14 8.69 -1.52
C THR A 139 -12.90 8.14 -2.71
N ASN A 140 -12.90 6.83 -2.89
CA ASN A 140 -13.37 6.12 -4.10
C ASN A 140 -12.67 6.62 -5.39
N LYS A 141 -11.37 6.97 -5.28
CA LYS A 141 -10.53 7.43 -6.41
C LYS A 141 -9.23 6.64 -6.45
N GLN A 142 -8.72 6.40 -7.65
CA GLN A 142 -7.44 5.75 -7.89
C GLN A 142 -6.32 6.78 -8.04
N PHE A 143 -5.09 6.38 -7.67
CA PHE A 143 -3.91 7.13 -8.07
C PHE A 143 -3.59 6.91 -9.54
N TYR A 144 -3.13 7.97 -10.22
CA TYR A 144 -2.53 7.89 -11.54
C TYR A 144 -1.03 8.02 -11.38
N LEU A 145 -0.32 6.92 -11.52
CA LEU A 145 1.13 6.89 -11.46
C LEU A 145 1.70 7.44 -12.79
N MET A 146 2.28 8.63 -12.74
CA MET A 146 2.83 9.31 -13.92
C MET A 146 4.31 9.03 -14.11
N SER A 147 5.06 8.87 -13.01
CA SER A 147 6.48 8.55 -13.00
C SER A 147 6.82 7.73 -11.76
N ALA A 148 7.70 6.75 -11.91
CA ALA A 148 8.34 6.05 -10.80
C ALA A 148 9.84 6.05 -11.04
N TYR A 149 10.43 4.97 -11.54
CA TYR A 149 11.85 4.98 -11.87
C TYR A 149 12.19 5.88 -13.06
N ARG A 150 13.28 6.64 -12.91
CA ARG A 150 13.89 7.44 -13.97
C ARG A 150 15.40 7.23 -13.95
N SER A 151 15.95 6.71 -15.05
CA SER A 151 17.39 6.49 -15.15
C SER A 151 18.17 7.80 -15.31
N TYR A 152 19.50 7.72 -15.13
CA TYR A 152 20.40 8.82 -15.44
C TYR A 152 20.18 9.39 -16.86
N ASN A 153 20.03 8.51 -17.86
CA ASN A 153 19.83 8.92 -19.25
C ASN A 153 18.44 9.57 -19.45
N ASP A 154 17.40 9.06 -18.81
CA ASP A 154 16.07 9.69 -18.88
C ASP A 154 16.10 11.09 -18.26
N GLN A 155 16.86 11.27 -17.16
CA GLN A 155 17.07 12.59 -16.55
C GLN A 155 17.83 13.53 -17.48
N ALA A 156 18.84 13.04 -18.21
CA ALA A 156 19.56 13.84 -19.20
C ALA A 156 18.62 14.34 -20.30
N THR A 157 17.75 13.48 -20.81
CA THR A 157 16.76 13.83 -21.83
C THR A 157 15.82 14.97 -21.39
N LEU A 158 15.45 15.05 -20.10
CA LEU A 158 14.64 16.17 -19.60
C LEU A 158 15.36 17.52 -19.74
N PHE A 159 16.68 17.56 -19.54
CA PHE A 159 17.47 18.77 -19.75
C PHE A 159 17.60 19.12 -21.23
N GLU A 160 17.76 18.14 -22.10
CA GLU A 160 17.76 18.34 -23.55
C GLU A 160 16.43 18.96 -24.02
N TRP A 161 15.31 18.63 -23.36
CA TRP A 161 14.00 19.21 -23.64
C TRP A 161 13.77 20.57 -22.93
N GLY A 162 14.82 21.14 -22.31
CA GLY A 162 14.79 22.48 -21.72
C GLY A 162 14.24 22.56 -20.30
N CYS A 163 14.29 21.45 -19.54
CA CYS A 163 13.91 21.52 -18.14
C CYS A 163 14.89 22.35 -17.32
N SER A 164 14.39 23.33 -16.57
CA SER A 164 15.22 24.19 -15.73
C SER A 164 15.65 23.51 -14.43
N LEU A 165 16.77 23.95 -13.83
CA LEU A 165 17.27 23.44 -12.54
C LEU A 165 16.31 23.67 -11.38
N SER A 166 15.43 24.66 -11.45
CA SER A 166 14.40 24.85 -10.42
C SER A 166 13.28 23.80 -10.47
N ARG A 167 13.16 23.07 -11.60
CA ARG A 167 12.16 22.02 -11.81
C ARG A 167 12.75 20.64 -11.83
N CYS A 168 13.89 20.45 -12.50
CA CYS A 168 14.52 19.15 -12.66
C CYS A 168 15.77 19.05 -11.79
N ALA A 169 15.95 17.92 -11.14
CA ALA A 169 17.18 17.60 -10.44
C ALA A 169 18.33 17.44 -11.42
N LYS A 170 19.55 17.85 -11.05
CA LYS A 170 20.77 17.56 -11.82
C LYS A 170 20.92 16.07 -12.07
N LEU A 171 21.76 15.73 -13.02
CA LEU A 171 22.11 14.34 -13.33
C LEU A 171 22.73 13.67 -12.08
N GLY A 172 22.22 12.52 -11.70
CA GLY A 172 22.62 11.84 -10.49
C GLY A 172 22.00 12.37 -9.19
N ALA A 173 21.13 13.40 -9.26
CA ALA A 173 20.48 14.04 -8.12
C ALA A 173 18.97 13.75 -8.03
N SER A 174 18.44 12.92 -8.90
CA SER A 174 17.01 12.63 -8.95
C SER A 174 16.60 11.55 -7.95
N GLU A 175 15.61 11.83 -7.11
CA GLU A 175 15.02 10.82 -6.20
C GLU A 175 14.36 9.66 -6.94
N HIS A 176 13.91 9.86 -8.18
CA HIS A 176 13.42 8.80 -9.05
C HIS A 176 14.52 7.80 -9.45
N GLN A 177 15.79 8.22 -9.46
CA GLN A 177 16.91 7.34 -9.75
C GLN A 177 17.21 6.41 -8.57
N LEU A 178 16.81 6.76 -7.36
CA LEU A 178 16.88 5.90 -6.17
C LEU A 178 15.82 4.81 -6.15
N TRP A 179 14.83 4.84 -7.06
CA TRP A 179 13.67 3.94 -7.07
C TRP A 179 12.79 4.07 -5.81
N LEU A 180 12.73 5.27 -5.25
CA LEU A 180 12.03 5.57 -4.01
C LEU A 180 11.01 6.71 -4.17
N ALA A 181 10.88 7.31 -5.35
CA ALA A 181 9.95 8.40 -5.62
C ALA A 181 8.91 8.04 -6.67
N VAL A 182 7.73 8.60 -6.49
CA VAL A 182 6.60 8.51 -7.42
C VAL A 182 6.05 9.89 -7.70
N ASP A 183 5.69 10.14 -8.96
CA ASP A 183 4.83 11.26 -9.34
C ASP A 183 3.42 10.74 -9.53
N ILE A 184 2.49 11.19 -8.70
CA ILE A 184 1.09 10.78 -8.73
C ILE A 184 0.18 11.94 -9.11
N HIS A 185 -0.77 11.63 -9.97
CA HIS A 185 -1.88 12.52 -10.29
C HIS A 185 -3.19 11.88 -9.88
N LEU A 186 -4.21 12.70 -9.80
CA LEU A 186 -5.58 12.23 -9.65
C LEU A 186 -6.30 12.44 -10.96
N ALA A 187 -7.18 11.51 -11.31
CA ALA A 187 -7.94 11.58 -12.55
C ALA A 187 -8.93 12.73 -12.53
N THR A 188 -8.46 13.92 -12.81
CA THR A 188 -9.33 15.06 -13.13
C THR A 188 -8.96 15.56 -14.52
N LYS A 189 -9.96 16.00 -15.28
CA LYS A 189 -9.76 16.56 -16.62
C LYS A 189 -8.89 17.83 -16.65
N ASN A 190 -8.56 18.38 -15.48
CA ASN A 190 -7.77 19.61 -15.33
C ASN A 190 -6.64 19.40 -14.32
N TRP A 191 -5.40 19.54 -14.75
CA TRP A 191 -4.16 19.51 -13.98
C TRP A 191 -4.20 20.39 -12.71
N TYR A 192 -4.88 21.53 -12.78
CA TYR A 192 -4.96 22.51 -11.69
C TYR A 192 -5.81 22.06 -10.50
N ASN A 193 -6.74 21.12 -10.68
CA ASN A 193 -7.60 20.66 -9.59
C ASN A 193 -6.86 19.78 -8.57
N LEU A 194 -5.67 19.29 -8.89
CA LEU A 194 -4.80 18.55 -7.98
C LEU A 194 -4.15 19.46 -6.92
N LEU A 195 -3.87 20.71 -7.29
CA LEU A 195 -3.09 21.63 -6.48
C LEU A 195 -3.84 22.09 -5.20
N TRP A 196 -5.16 21.97 -5.16
CA TRP A 196 -5.99 22.61 -4.13
C TRP A 196 -7.16 21.75 -3.64
N GLY A 197 -7.24 20.46 -4.01
CA GLY A 197 -8.37 19.61 -3.71
C GLY A 197 -8.24 18.81 -2.41
N GLU A 198 -9.35 18.19 -2.00
CA GLU A 198 -9.47 17.30 -0.85
C GLU A 198 -8.45 16.15 -0.87
N TYR A 199 -8.02 15.73 -2.05
CA TYR A 199 -7.07 14.63 -2.25
C TYR A 199 -5.64 15.00 -1.86
N LEU A 200 -5.20 16.22 -2.19
CA LEU A 200 -3.91 16.71 -1.72
C LEU A 200 -3.93 16.88 -0.20
N LYS A 201 -5.06 17.30 0.37
CA LYS A 201 -5.24 17.32 1.81
C LYS A 201 -5.08 15.93 2.41
N TRP A 202 -5.75 14.92 1.83
CA TRP A 202 -5.62 13.54 2.30
C TRP A 202 -4.15 13.06 2.25
N LEU A 203 -3.45 13.30 1.14
CA LEU A 203 -2.04 12.95 1.00
C LEU A 203 -1.16 13.65 2.04
N ASN A 204 -1.33 14.96 2.23
CA ASN A 204 -0.58 15.73 3.22
C ASN A 204 -0.80 15.23 4.66
N GLU A 205 -2.01 14.75 4.97
CA GLU A 205 -2.38 14.25 6.30
C GLU A 205 -2.03 12.78 6.52
N ASN A 206 -1.85 11.99 5.45
CA ASN A 206 -1.77 10.54 5.58
C ASN A 206 -0.51 9.90 4.97
N ALA A 207 0.14 10.48 3.97
CA ALA A 207 1.25 9.82 3.27
C ALA A 207 2.41 9.42 4.19
N HIS A 208 2.69 10.18 5.26
CA HIS A 208 3.71 9.84 6.26
C HIS A 208 3.45 8.51 6.97
N LYS A 209 2.17 8.08 7.11
CA LYS A 209 1.77 6.80 7.70
C LYS A 209 2.23 5.61 6.85
N TYR A 210 2.41 5.84 5.55
CA TYR A 210 2.94 4.90 4.56
C TYR A 210 4.40 5.21 4.22
N TRP A 211 5.05 6.07 5.06
CA TRP A 211 6.48 6.39 4.99
C TRP A 211 6.88 7.23 3.78
N PHE A 212 5.89 7.91 3.17
CA PHE A 212 6.09 8.86 2.09
C PHE A 212 6.03 10.31 2.59
N ILE A 213 6.86 11.15 1.99
CA ILE A 213 6.88 12.60 2.21
C ILE A 213 6.78 13.33 0.88
N ASN A 214 6.25 14.55 0.89
CA ASN A 214 6.43 15.46 -0.23
C ASN A 214 7.77 16.21 -0.04
N THR A 215 8.80 15.83 -0.80
CA THR A 215 10.16 16.36 -0.63
C THR A 215 10.23 17.84 -0.93
N TYR A 216 9.50 18.32 -1.96
CA TYR A 216 9.62 19.69 -2.48
C TYR A 216 8.43 20.58 -2.07
N ARG A 217 7.90 20.41 -0.85
CA ARG A 217 6.70 21.12 -0.37
C ARG A 217 6.92 22.59 -0.01
N LYS A 218 8.15 22.98 0.36
CA LYS A 218 8.49 24.35 0.78
C LYS A 218 9.05 25.20 -0.36
N GLY A 219 9.48 24.60 -1.45
CA GLY A 219 9.87 25.26 -2.68
C GLY A 219 11.33 25.69 -2.75
N VAL A 220 11.70 26.44 -3.80
CA VAL A 220 13.07 26.68 -4.25
C VAL A 220 14.01 27.17 -3.14
N LYS A 221 13.54 28.06 -2.27
CA LYS A 221 14.40 28.68 -1.23
C LYS A 221 14.88 27.67 -0.18
N ILE A 222 14.10 26.63 0.06
CA ILE A 222 14.35 25.63 1.11
C ILE A 222 14.77 24.30 0.48
N ASP A 223 13.97 23.81 -0.47
CA ASP A 223 14.13 22.48 -1.02
C ASP A 223 15.00 22.46 -2.28
N GLY A 224 15.46 23.63 -2.78
CA GLY A 224 16.23 23.75 -4.01
C GLY A 224 15.40 23.54 -5.30
N LYS A 225 14.14 23.12 -5.17
CA LYS A 225 13.21 22.88 -6.29
C LYS A 225 11.91 23.63 -6.08
N MET A 226 11.18 23.89 -7.17
CA MET A 226 9.82 24.41 -7.08
C MET A 226 8.91 23.44 -6.30
N LYS A 227 7.79 23.96 -5.82
CA LYS A 227 6.80 23.09 -5.14
C LYS A 227 6.23 22.08 -6.12
N GLU A 228 6.31 20.82 -5.75
CA GLU A 228 5.83 19.69 -6.55
C GLU A 228 4.84 18.85 -5.73
N VAL A 229 3.57 19.21 -5.79
CA VAL A 229 2.50 18.53 -5.03
C VAL A 229 2.26 17.09 -5.48
N TRP A 230 2.74 16.72 -6.65
CA TRP A 230 2.65 15.38 -7.24
C TRP A 230 3.79 14.46 -6.81
N HIS A 231 4.92 15.01 -6.32
CA HIS A 231 6.15 14.27 -6.04
C HIS A 231 6.18 13.75 -4.60
N TRP A 232 6.21 12.42 -4.45
CA TRP A 232 6.20 11.75 -3.16
C TRP A 232 7.36 10.79 -3.06
N ARG A 233 8.15 10.93 -1.98
CA ARG A 233 9.36 10.16 -1.71
C ARG A 233 9.17 9.24 -0.51
N TYR A 234 9.49 7.96 -0.67
CA TYR A 234 9.62 7.00 0.41
C TYR A 234 10.93 7.21 1.17
N VAL A 235 10.88 7.35 2.50
CA VAL A 235 12.04 7.65 3.35
C VAL A 235 12.12 6.76 4.59
N TRP A 236 11.37 5.67 4.65
CA TRP A 236 11.23 4.83 5.84
C TRP A 236 10.39 5.47 6.96
N LYS A 237 9.83 4.61 7.84
CA LYS A 237 8.79 4.98 8.82
C LYS A 237 9.21 6.13 9.75
N TYR A 238 10.35 5.99 10.41
CA TYR A 238 10.76 6.94 11.46
C TYR A 238 11.07 8.32 10.91
N LEU A 239 11.79 8.37 9.78
CA LEU A 239 12.09 9.65 9.15
C LEU A 239 10.83 10.33 8.64
N ALA A 240 9.91 9.60 7.99
CA ALA A 240 8.64 10.17 7.54
C ALA A 240 7.81 10.75 8.68
N THR A 241 7.71 10.02 9.79
CA THR A 241 6.99 10.48 11.00
C THR A 241 7.65 11.71 11.60
N GLU A 242 8.96 11.70 11.78
CA GLU A 242 9.72 12.82 12.36
C GLU A 242 9.60 14.09 11.52
N LEU A 243 9.71 13.99 10.19
CA LEU A 243 9.53 15.11 9.28
C LEU A 243 8.11 15.69 9.33
N PHE A 244 7.11 14.81 9.43
CA PHE A 244 5.72 15.22 9.55
C PHE A 244 5.44 15.92 10.88
N GLU A 245 5.84 15.33 12.01
CA GLU A 245 5.59 15.87 13.37
C GLU A 245 6.29 17.21 13.61
N LYS A 246 7.49 17.36 13.07
CA LYS A 246 8.29 18.60 13.21
C LYS A 246 8.00 19.63 12.12
N ASP A 247 7.13 19.34 11.16
CA ASP A 247 6.87 20.17 9.98
C ASP A 247 8.13 20.54 9.20
N LEU A 248 9.11 19.66 9.13
CA LEU A 248 10.35 19.87 8.38
C LEU A 248 10.25 19.30 6.97
N SER A 249 10.86 19.98 5.99
CA SER A 249 11.20 19.35 4.73
C SER A 249 12.44 18.46 4.89
N PHE A 250 12.71 17.58 3.93
CA PHE A 250 13.88 16.72 4.01
C PHE A 250 15.19 17.54 3.97
N ALA A 251 15.21 18.62 3.21
CA ALA A 251 16.35 19.54 3.15
C ALA A 251 16.61 20.22 4.51
N GLU A 252 15.58 20.75 5.17
CA GLU A 252 15.72 21.34 6.51
C GLU A 252 16.24 20.34 7.53
N TYR A 253 15.68 19.12 7.50
CA TYR A 253 16.15 18.05 8.39
C TYR A 253 17.62 17.72 8.16
N TYR A 254 18.02 17.50 6.90
CA TYR A 254 19.41 17.21 6.57
C TYR A 254 20.36 18.30 7.06
N LEU A 255 20.03 19.57 6.86
CA LEU A 255 20.83 20.71 7.31
C LEU A 255 20.89 20.82 8.84
N SER A 256 19.81 20.44 9.54
CA SER A 256 19.78 20.46 11.00
C SER A 256 20.73 19.46 11.66
N LEU A 257 21.13 18.41 10.95
CA LEU A 257 22.10 17.42 11.44
C LEU A 257 23.55 17.86 11.28
N SER A 258 23.79 18.94 10.53
CA SER A 258 25.14 19.46 10.23
C SER A 258 25.54 20.62 11.14
N ASN A 259 24.60 21.09 11.98
CA ASN A 259 24.77 22.13 12.98
C ASN A 259 24.82 21.52 14.38
#